data_2ef845b981dece84280f4954324bd4de
#
_entry.id   2ef845b981dece84280f4954324bd4de
#
_cell.length_a   1.000
_cell.length_b   1.000
_cell.length_c   1.000
_cell.angle_alpha   90.00
_cell.angle_beta   90.00
_cell.angle_gamma   90.00
#
_symmetry.space_group_name_H-M   'P 1'
#
loop_
_entity.id
_entity.type
_entity.pdbx_description
1 polymer ?
#
loop_
_entity_poly.entity_id
_entity_poly.type
_entity_poly.pdbx_seq_one_letter_code
_entity_poly.pdbx_strand_id
1 'polypeptide(L)'
;MKLLPIENYDKVAPAFHQLTVNYLFARFVVERKIDGKIYVDDIDYPTVFYVSHPYSMSLLFGNAENEAFNESLKRYILNTDGIRKRYEWLQAPEEQWRTKLDQLFGDRFVSVEENQGAMNEKMEVSTRVNFKFNKEKFLAIKAMGSIDKQVVRTEKLHYDAIPGTVIPQNFWNNSDDFFALGVGFSSMSDDKVASTAFSAFIFDDFLEIGIETAASLKGHGHAFAACSSLIDYCIANNYEPVWACKKNNIGSYRLACRLGFEPTISLPYYRLNY
;
A
#
# COMPACT_ATOMS: atom_id res chain seq x y z
N MET A 1 5.56 -2.52 -23.42
CA MET A 1 6.06 -1.88 -22.18
C MET A 1 7.57 -1.79 -22.26
N LYS A 2 8.13 -0.60 -22.13
CA LYS A 2 9.59 -0.34 -22.07
C LYS A 2 9.96 -0.03 -20.63
N LEU A 3 11.05 -0.61 -20.12
CA LEU A 3 11.54 -0.25 -18.78
C LEU A 3 12.12 1.17 -18.86
N LEU A 4 11.58 2.06 -18.02
CA LEU A 4 12.09 3.44 -17.93
C LEU A 4 13.43 3.44 -17.19
N PRO A 5 14.49 4.06 -17.74
CA PRO A 5 15.72 4.25 -17.01
C PRO A 5 15.51 5.09 -15.74
N ILE A 6 16.24 4.76 -14.67
CA ILE A 6 16.04 5.37 -13.34
C ILE A 6 16.27 6.90 -13.36
N GLU A 7 17.16 7.37 -14.20
CA GLU A 7 17.42 8.81 -14.38
C GLU A 7 16.24 9.59 -14.96
N ASN A 8 15.27 8.89 -15.58
CA ASN A 8 14.08 9.45 -16.20
C ASN A 8 12.81 9.32 -15.34
N TYR A 9 12.90 8.85 -14.09
CA TYR A 9 11.72 8.65 -13.23
C TYR A 9 10.97 9.94 -12.92
N ASP A 10 11.62 11.08 -12.97
CA ASP A 10 11.03 12.42 -12.84
C ASP A 10 9.93 12.71 -13.89
N LYS A 11 10.01 12.07 -15.08
CA LYS A 11 8.98 12.20 -16.14
C LYS A 11 7.60 11.71 -15.72
N VAL A 12 7.53 10.86 -14.68
CA VAL A 12 6.27 10.29 -14.16
C VAL A 12 5.55 11.23 -13.21
N ALA A 13 6.30 12.05 -12.46
CA ALA A 13 5.77 12.89 -11.38
C ALA A 13 4.60 13.81 -11.82
N PRO A 14 4.63 14.48 -12.99
CA PRO A 14 3.51 15.33 -13.44
C PRO A 14 2.21 14.57 -13.63
N ALA A 15 2.25 13.29 -14.01
CA ALA A 15 1.05 12.49 -14.25
C ALA A 15 0.30 12.10 -12.96
N PHE A 16 0.96 12.14 -11.80
CA PHE A 16 0.30 11.89 -10.50
C PHE A 16 -0.74 12.94 -10.13
N HIS A 17 -0.63 14.18 -10.63
CA HIS A 17 -1.59 15.25 -10.33
C HIS A 17 -3.03 14.94 -10.76
N GLN A 18 -3.22 13.98 -11.66
CA GLN A 18 -4.53 13.56 -12.14
C GLN A 18 -5.16 12.47 -11.27
N LEU A 19 -4.39 11.87 -10.36
CA LEU A 19 -4.84 10.76 -9.53
C LEU A 19 -5.50 11.27 -8.23
N THR A 20 -6.67 10.73 -7.93
CA THR A 20 -7.45 11.08 -6.72
C THR A 20 -7.37 10.03 -5.62
N VAL A 21 -6.56 8.99 -5.81
CA VAL A 21 -6.38 7.86 -4.88
C VAL A 21 -5.05 7.98 -4.14
N ASN A 22 -4.89 7.18 -3.08
CA ASN A 22 -3.59 7.03 -2.44
C ASN A 22 -2.60 6.32 -3.38
N TYR A 23 -1.57 7.02 -3.78
CA TYR A 23 -0.48 6.53 -4.66
C TYR A 23 0.91 6.68 -4.01
N LEU A 24 0.99 6.87 -2.70
CA LEU A 24 2.27 7.13 -2.02
C LEU A 24 3.31 6.05 -2.29
N PHE A 25 2.92 4.78 -2.36
CA PHE A 25 3.83 3.68 -2.69
C PHE A 25 4.47 3.82 -4.08
N ALA A 26 3.70 4.27 -5.08
CA ALA A 26 4.20 4.49 -6.43
C ALA A 26 5.10 5.73 -6.48
N ARG A 27 4.75 6.78 -5.72
CA ARG A 27 5.56 7.98 -5.60
C ARG A 27 6.91 7.70 -4.95
N PHE A 28 6.97 6.79 -3.96
CA PHE A 28 8.23 6.34 -3.35
C PHE A 28 9.20 5.74 -4.39
N VAL A 29 8.67 4.98 -5.36
CA VAL A 29 9.47 4.45 -6.49
C VAL A 29 9.94 5.58 -7.39
N VAL A 30 9.05 6.49 -7.79
CA VAL A 30 9.37 7.61 -8.69
C VAL A 30 10.42 8.53 -8.06
N GLU A 31 10.32 8.79 -6.76
CA GLU A 31 11.27 9.61 -6.00
C GLU A 31 12.54 8.84 -5.59
N ARG A 32 12.70 7.60 -6.06
CA ARG A 32 13.89 6.76 -5.80
C ARG A 32 14.16 6.52 -4.31
N LYS A 33 13.10 6.58 -3.48
CA LYS A 33 13.19 6.29 -2.03
C LYS A 33 13.15 4.80 -1.74
N ILE A 34 12.75 4.01 -2.74
CA ILE A 34 12.80 2.55 -2.70
C ILE A 34 13.08 2.02 -4.11
N ASP A 35 13.79 0.90 -4.19
CA ASP A 35 14.05 0.22 -5.44
C ASP A 35 12.75 -0.35 -6.02
N GLY A 36 12.34 0.15 -7.16
CA GLY A 36 11.16 -0.29 -7.89
C GLY A 36 11.38 -0.20 -9.39
N LYS A 37 10.36 -0.55 -10.17
CA LYS A 37 10.43 -0.52 -11.63
C LYS A 37 9.30 0.31 -12.19
N ILE A 38 9.60 1.07 -13.23
CA ILE A 38 8.61 1.84 -13.99
C ILE A 38 8.67 1.37 -15.44
N TYR A 39 7.52 0.99 -15.98
CA TYR A 39 7.37 0.66 -17.38
C TYR A 39 6.47 1.69 -18.04
N VAL A 40 6.84 2.09 -19.25
CA VAL A 40 6.16 3.11 -20.04
C VAL A 40 5.93 2.63 -21.48
N ASP A 41 5.12 3.35 -22.21
CA ASP A 41 4.93 3.17 -23.66
C ASP A 41 6.09 3.76 -24.46
N ASP A 42 6.55 4.96 -24.08
CA ASP A 42 7.68 5.65 -24.68
C ASP A 42 8.63 6.22 -23.61
N ILE A 43 9.96 6.13 -23.84
CA ILE A 43 10.96 6.58 -22.88
C ILE A 43 11.10 8.11 -22.88
N ASP A 44 10.94 8.72 -24.05
CA ASP A 44 11.15 10.16 -24.20
C ASP A 44 9.89 10.96 -23.86
N TYR A 45 8.72 10.48 -24.32
CA TYR A 45 7.42 11.13 -24.14
C TYR A 45 6.39 10.12 -23.59
N PRO A 46 6.54 9.67 -22.35
CA PRO A 46 5.64 8.65 -21.79
C PRO A 46 4.22 9.19 -21.59
N THR A 47 3.25 8.38 -21.99
CA THR A 47 1.82 8.67 -21.80
C THR A 47 1.11 7.59 -20.99
N VAL A 48 1.73 6.41 -20.83
CA VAL A 48 1.25 5.29 -20.03
C VAL A 48 2.30 4.89 -19.01
N PHE A 49 1.86 4.65 -17.81
CA PHE A 49 2.73 4.36 -16.66
C PHE A 49 2.28 3.10 -15.92
N TYR A 50 3.20 2.16 -15.73
CA TYR A 50 3.07 1.03 -14.84
C TYR A 50 4.20 1.08 -13.82
N VAL A 51 3.87 1.44 -12.58
CA VAL A 51 4.82 1.54 -11.47
C VAL A 51 4.71 0.30 -10.60
N SER A 52 5.80 -0.46 -10.44
CA SER A 52 5.89 -1.66 -9.61
C SER A 52 6.77 -1.42 -8.39
N HIS A 53 6.19 -1.55 -7.21
CA HIS A 53 6.85 -1.44 -5.92
C HIS A 53 7.34 -2.80 -5.43
N PRO A 54 8.51 -2.93 -4.77
CA PRO A 54 9.06 -4.21 -4.33
C PRO A 54 8.18 -4.97 -3.32
N TYR A 55 7.26 -4.31 -2.62
CA TYR A 55 6.25 -4.96 -1.77
C TYR A 55 5.08 -5.58 -2.58
N SER A 56 5.27 -5.86 -3.86
CA SER A 56 4.22 -6.45 -4.71
C SER A 56 2.97 -5.58 -4.89
N MET A 57 3.11 -4.26 -4.83
CA MET A 57 2.05 -3.31 -5.22
C MET A 57 2.40 -2.71 -6.57
N SER A 58 1.40 -2.49 -7.41
CA SER A 58 1.57 -1.81 -8.70
C SER A 58 0.45 -0.84 -8.99
N LEU A 59 0.76 0.19 -9.78
CA LEU A 59 -0.14 1.24 -10.20
C LEU A 59 -0.06 1.40 -11.71
N LEU A 60 -1.22 1.31 -12.38
CA LEU A 60 -1.39 1.52 -13.82
C LEU A 60 -2.24 2.76 -14.05
N PHE A 61 -1.74 3.70 -14.83
CA PHE A 61 -2.44 4.96 -15.13
C PHE A 61 -1.94 5.59 -16.44
N GLY A 62 -2.67 6.62 -16.90
CA GLY A 62 -2.38 7.31 -18.15
C GLY A 62 -3.20 6.77 -19.33
N ASN A 63 -2.75 6.94 -20.56
CA ASN A 63 -3.49 6.66 -21.78
C ASN A 63 -3.78 5.14 -21.98
N ALA A 64 -5.04 4.71 -21.85
CA ALA A 64 -5.44 3.32 -22.01
C ALA A 64 -5.59 2.87 -23.49
N GLU A 65 -5.50 3.79 -24.46
CA GLU A 65 -5.73 3.49 -25.89
C GLU A 65 -4.44 3.15 -26.66
N ASN A 66 -3.31 2.98 -25.97
CA ASN A 66 -2.06 2.56 -26.60
C ASN A 66 -2.02 1.04 -26.78
N GLU A 67 -2.42 0.55 -27.94
CA GLU A 67 -2.55 -0.88 -28.23
C GLU A 67 -1.22 -1.63 -28.13
N ALA A 68 -0.09 -1.04 -28.53
CA ALA A 68 1.21 -1.68 -28.41
C ALA A 68 1.63 -1.85 -26.93
N PHE A 69 1.28 -0.90 -26.09
CA PHE A 69 1.46 -1.03 -24.64
C PHE A 69 0.51 -2.10 -24.08
N ASN A 70 -0.75 -2.10 -24.49
CA ASN A 70 -1.80 -3.02 -24.03
C ASN A 70 -1.45 -4.48 -24.31
N GLU A 71 -0.92 -4.79 -25.49
CA GLU A 71 -0.42 -6.13 -25.84
C GLU A 71 0.76 -6.57 -24.95
N SER A 72 1.69 -5.66 -24.69
CA SER A 72 2.82 -5.94 -23.78
C SER A 72 2.35 -6.09 -22.33
N LEU A 73 1.38 -5.28 -21.90
CA LEU A 73 0.74 -5.35 -20.57
C LEU A 73 0.04 -6.69 -20.39
N LYS A 74 -0.67 -7.16 -21.42
CA LYS A 74 -1.34 -8.47 -21.41
C LYS A 74 -0.35 -9.62 -21.16
N ARG A 75 0.79 -9.62 -21.86
CA ARG A 75 1.86 -10.61 -21.64
C ARG A 75 2.43 -10.51 -20.22
N TYR A 76 2.65 -9.31 -19.73
CA TYR A 76 3.15 -9.06 -18.38
C TYR A 76 2.15 -9.55 -17.31
N ILE A 77 0.87 -9.21 -17.42
CA ILE A 77 -0.18 -9.62 -16.48
C ILE A 77 -0.37 -11.13 -16.46
N LEU A 78 -0.35 -11.78 -17.63
CA LEU A 78 -0.41 -13.24 -17.76
C LEU A 78 0.90 -13.94 -17.40
N ASN A 79 1.96 -13.19 -17.16
CA ASN A 79 3.31 -13.68 -16.89
C ASN A 79 3.82 -14.66 -17.96
N THR A 80 3.44 -14.45 -19.22
CA THR A 80 3.78 -15.33 -20.34
C THR A 80 5.28 -15.53 -20.50
N ASP A 81 6.06 -14.50 -20.21
CA ASP A 81 7.52 -14.48 -20.33
C ASP A 81 8.22 -14.84 -19.01
N GLY A 82 7.49 -15.19 -17.95
CA GLY A 82 8.04 -15.55 -16.64
C GLY A 82 8.83 -14.41 -15.96
N ILE A 83 8.53 -13.15 -16.28
CA ILE A 83 9.24 -11.97 -15.77
C ILE A 83 8.94 -11.75 -14.28
N ARG A 84 7.67 -11.92 -13.88
CA ARG A 84 7.26 -11.81 -12.48
C ARG A 84 7.60 -13.09 -11.73
N LYS A 85 8.23 -12.96 -10.57
CA LYS A 85 8.65 -14.08 -9.70
C LYS A 85 7.78 -14.20 -8.45
N ARG A 86 6.75 -13.33 -8.33
CA ARG A 86 5.78 -13.29 -7.25
C ARG A 86 4.49 -12.63 -7.73
N TYR A 87 3.40 -12.80 -6.97
CA TYR A 87 2.16 -12.10 -7.24
C TYR A 87 2.34 -10.58 -7.13
N GLU A 88 1.51 -9.82 -7.81
CA GLU A 88 1.38 -8.38 -7.66
C GLU A 88 -0.07 -8.00 -7.39
N TRP A 89 -0.25 -6.91 -6.66
CA TRP A 89 -1.53 -6.28 -6.43
C TRP A 89 -1.62 -4.99 -7.23
N LEU A 90 -2.34 -5.06 -8.35
CA LEU A 90 -2.49 -3.94 -9.28
C LEU A 90 -3.66 -3.04 -8.88
N GLN A 91 -3.40 -1.73 -8.89
CA GLN A 91 -4.37 -0.66 -8.82
C GLN A 91 -4.46 0.04 -10.17
N ALA A 92 -5.68 0.24 -10.68
CA ALA A 92 -5.98 0.99 -11.89
C ALA A 92 -7.12 1.98 -11.54
N PRO A 93 -6.79 3.18 -11.01
CA PRO A 93 -7.80 4.09 -10.47
C PRO A 93 -8.69 4.72 -11.53
N GLU A 94 -8.18 4.91 -12.74
CA GLU A 94 -8.91 5.56 -13.84
C GLU A 94 -9.91 4.58 -14.47
N GLU A 95 -11.11 5.08 -14.79
CA GLU A 95 -12.19 4.26 -15.37
C GLU A 95 -11.80 3.66 -16.72
N GLN A 96 -11.09 4.42 -17.55
CA GLN A 96 -10.57 3.94 -18.84
C GLN A 96 -9.71 2.69 -18.69
N TRP A 97 -8.86 2.62 -17.66
CA TRP A 97 -8.04 1.44 -17.39
C TRP A 97 -8.84 0.26 -16.84
N ARG A 98 -9.85 0.50 -16.00
CA ARG A 98 -10.75 -0.58 -15.53
C ARG A 98 -11.51 -1.18 -16.69
N THR A 99 -12.07 -0.37 -17.57
CA THR A 99 -12.75 -0.80 -18.81
C THR A 99 -11.79 -1.60 -19.71
N LYS A 100 -10.56 -1.11 -19.90
CA LYS A 100 -9.56 -1.81 -20.73
C LYS A 100 -9.14 -3.15 -20.11
N LEU A 101 -8.95 -3.23 -18.80
CA LEU A 101 -8.64 -4.48 -18.10
C LEU A 101 -9.80 -5.49 -18.23
N ASP A 102 -11.04 -5.05 -18.12
CA ASP A 102 -12.22 -5.91 -18.34
C ASP A 102 -12.29 -6.42 -19.78
N GLN A 103 -11.98 -5.60 -20.77
CA GLN A 103 -11.89 -6.04 -22.17
C GLN A 103 -10.80 -7.08 -22.42
N LEU A 104 -9.65 -6.92 -21.76
CA LEU A 104 -8.49 -7.81 -21.93
C LEU A 104 -8.59 -9.12 -21.14
N PHE A 105 -9.27 -9.11 -19.98
CA PHE A 105 -9.20 -10.19 -18.99
C PHE A 105 -10.54 -10.52 -18.32
N GLY A 106 -11.67 -9.94 -18.73
CA GLY A 106 -12.95 -10.06 -18.02
C GLY A 106 -13.31 -11.50 -17.62
N ASP A 107 -13.16 -12.45 -18.56
CA ASP A 107 -13.44 -13.87 -18.32
C ASP A 107 -12.49 -14.53 -17.30
N ARG A 108 -11.36 -13.90 -17.00
CA ARG A 108 -10.35 -14.40 -16.07
C ARG A 108 -10.45 -13.76 -14.67
N PHE A 109 -11.24 -12.72 -14.51
CA PHE A 109 -11.45 -12.07 -13.24
C PHE A 109 -12.48 -12.82 -12.38
N VAL A 110 -12.19 -12.94 -11.09
CA VAL A 110 -13.08 -13.55 -10.12
C VAL A 110 -13.13 -12.67 -8.89
N SER A 111 -14.31 -12.17 -8.56
CA SER A 111 -14.55 -11.44 -7.31
C SER A 111 -14.37 -12.37 -6.11
N VAL A 112 -13.56 -11.94 -5.15
CA VAL A 112 -13.37 -12.67 -3.86
C VAL A 112 -14.65 -12.69 -3.06
N GLU A 113 -15.52 -11.71 -3.25
CA GLU A 113 -16.80 -11.59 -2.55
C GLU A 113 -17.83 -12.62 -3.07
N GLU A 114 -17.66 -13.10 -4.31
CA GLU A 114 -18.62 -14.00 -4.98
C GLU A 114 -18.15 -15.46 -5.06
N ASN A 115 -16.87 -15.74 -4.86
CA ASN A 115 -16.34 -17.08 -5.10
C ASN A 115 -15.42 -17.59 -4.00
N GLN A 116 -15.83 -18.65 -3.31
CA GLN A 116 -15.04 -19.36 -2.29
C GLN A 116 -14.36 -20.64 -2.85
N GLY A 117 -14.33 -20.83 -4.17
CA GLY A 117 -13.82 -22.03 -4.82
C GLY A 117 -12.35 -21.94 -5.29
N ALA A 118 -11.84 -23.03 -5.86
CA ALA A 118 -10.46 -23.14 -6.37
C ALA A 118 -10.16 -22.12 -7.47
N MET A 119 -9.11 -21.30 -7.29
CA MET A 119 -8.74 -20.17 -8.15
C MET A 119 -7.57 -20.48 -9.10
N ASN A 120 -7.38 -21.72 -9.53
CA ASN A 120 -6.11 -22.17 -10.15
C ASN A 120 -5.69 -21.46 -11.45
N GLU A 121 -6.58 -20.76 -12.17
CA GLU A 121 -6.22 -20.02 -13.39
C GLU A 121 -6.82 -18.63 -13.47
N LYS A 122 -7.56 -18.20 -12.44
CA LYS A 122 -8.27 -16.92 -12.42
C LYS A 122 -7.53 -15.89 -11.58
N MET A 123 -7.69 -14.63 -11.94
CA MET A 123 -7.14 -13.48 -11.21
C MET A 123 -8.16 -12.98 -10.19
N GLU A 124 -7.75 -12.93 -8.93
CA GLU A 124 -8.58 -12.42 -7.84
C GLU A 124 -8.81 -10.91 -7.99
N VAL A 125 -10.05 -10.48 -7.94
CA VAL A 125 -10.41 -9.08 -7.82
C VAL A 125 -11.03 -8.86 -6.44
N SER A 126 -10.36 -8.06 -5.63
CA SER A 126 -10.86 -7.59 -4.34
C SER A 126 -11.12 -6.08 -4.40
N THR A 127 -11.61 -5.51 -3.32
CA THR A 127 -11.80 -4.05 -3.20
C THR A 127 -10.72 -3.46 -2.30
N ARG A 128 -9.99 -2.44 -2.77
CA ARG A 128 -9.14 -1.59 -1.94
C ARG A 128 -9.91 -0.35 -1.54
N VAL A 129 -9.94 -0.07 -0.24
CA VAL A 129 -10.59 1.10 0.34
C VAL A 129 -9.52 2.08 0.78
N ASN A 130 -9.70 3.34 0.37
CA ASN A 130 -8.92 4.49 0.86
C ASN A 130 -9.72 5.19 1.95
N PHE A 131 -9.04 5.79 2.91
CA PHE A 131 -9.66 6.45 4.04
C PHE A 131 -9.15 7.88 4.17
N LYS A 132 -9.98 8.74 4.73
CA LYS A 132 -9.63 10.08 5.17
C LYS A 132 -9.56 10.10 6.69
N PHE A 133 -8.53 10.72 7.24
CA PHE A 133 -8.41 10.91 8.69
C PHE A 133 -9.33 12.00 9.20
N ASN A 134 -10.00 11.72 10.32
CA ASN A 134 -10.82 12.68 11.07
C ASN A 134 -10.17 12.87 12.46
N LYS A 135 -9.39 13.94 12.59
CA LYS A 135 -8.64 14.26 13.81
C LYS A 135 -9.54 14.44 15.03
N GLU A 136 -10.69 15.10 14.87
CA GLU A 136 -11.63 15.33 15.98
C GLU A 136 -12.20 14.01 16.50
N LYS A 137 -12.58 13.13 15.59
CA LYS A 137 -13.06 11.80 15.93
C LYS A 137 -11.99 10.95 16.64
N PHE A 138 -10.75 10.99 16.17
CA PHE A 138 -9.62 10.31 16.83
C PHE A 138 -9.43 10.83 18.26
N LEU A 139 -9.40 12.14 18.47
CA LEU A 139 -9.20 12.76 19.78
C LEU A 139 -10.36 12.43 20.73
N ALA A 140 -11.61 12.43 20.23
CA ALA A 140 -12.78 12.04 21.01
C ALA A 140 -12.70 10.58 21.46
N ILE A 141 -12.34 9.65 20.56
CA ILE A 141 -12.17 8.22 20.89
C ILE A 141 -11.07 8.04 21.93
N LYS A 142 -9.96 8.73 21.77
CA LYS A 142 -8.84 8.68 22.70
C LYS A 142 -9.20 9.18 24.09
N ALA A 143 -10.05 10.21 24.19
CA ALA A 143 -10.54 10.76 25.46
C ALA A 143 -11.46 9.80 26.22
N MET A 144 -12.11 8.86 25.54
CA MET A 144 -12.98 7.85 26.18
C MET A 144 -12.22 6.77 26.96
N GLY A 145 -10.91 6.69 26.83
CA GLY A 145 -10.05 5.77 27.57
C GLY A 145 -8.88 5.26 26.73
N SER A 146 -7.70 5.26 27.30
CA SER A 146 -6.52 4.65 26.71
C SER A 146 -6.57 3.12 26.90
N ILE A 147 -6.14 2.37 25.90
CA ILE A 147 -5.77 0.97 26.09
C ILE A 147 -4.44 0.98 26.86
N ASP A 148 -4.47 0.41 28.06
CA ASP A 148 -3.28 0.28 28.90
C ASP A 148 -2.31 -0.75 28.28
N LYS A 149 -1.46 -0.27 27.39
CA LYS A 149 -0.42 -1.05 26.71
C LYS A 149 0.87 -0.25 26.69
N GLN A 150 1.95 -0.89 27.05
CA GLN A 150 3.26 -0.29 26.89
C GLN A 150 3.56 -0.12 25.41
N VAL A 151 3.82 1.13 25.00
CA VAL A 151 4.24 1.47 23.64
C VAL A 151 5.57 2.21 23.72
N VAL A 152 6.52 1.77 22.92
CA VAL A 152 7.85 2.38 22.80
C VAL A 152 8.09 2.83 21.36
N ARG A 153 8.98 3.80 21.17
CA ARG A 153 9.47 4.10 19.82
C ARG A 153 10.22 2.88 19.30
N THR A 154 9.98 2.50 18.05
CA THR A 154 10.68 1.36 17.45
C THR A 154 12.15 1.68 17.28
N GLU A 155 13.00 0.91 17.95
CA GLU A 155 14.45 0.94 17.86
C GLU A 155 14.95 -0.26 17.04
N LYS A 156 16.26 -0.32 16.75
CA LYS A 156 16.84 -1.38 15.93
C LYS A 156 16.53 -2.79 16.47
N LEU A 157 16.61 -2.98 17.79
CA LEU A 157 16.24 -4.25 18.42
C LEU A 157 14.78 -4.66 18.12
N HIS A 158 13.88 -3.69 18.18
CA HIS A 158 12.46 -3.95 17.88
C HIS A 158 12.24 -4.20 16.39
N TYR A 159 12.91 -3.42 15.52
CA TYR A 159 12.83 -3.55 14.06
C TYR A 159 13.16 -4.96 13.58
N ASP A 160 14.24 -5.55 14.09
CA ASP A 160 14.68 -6.89 13.69
C ASP A 160 13.76 -8.01 14.24
N ALA A 161 12.97 -7.72 15.27
CA ALA A 161 12.07 -8.68 15.93
C ALA A 161 10.61 -8.64 15.43
N ILE A 162 10.25 -7.75 14.50
CA ILE A 162 8.86 -7.61 14.02
C ILE A 162 8.48 -8.83 13.15
N PRO A 163 7.49 -9.64 13.57
CA PRO A 163 7.02 -10.77 12.78
C PRO A 163 6.00 -10.31 11.74
N GLY A 164 5.89 -11.02 10.61
CA GLY A 164 4.82 -10.82 9.64
C GLY A 164 5.29 -10.30 8.29
N THR A 165 4.39 -9.67 7.53
CA THR A 165 4.63 -9.20 6.16
C THR A 165 4.46 -7.70 5.98
N VAL A 166 3.61 -7.05 6.77
CA VAL A 166 3.46 -5.59 6.75
C VAL A 166 4.44 -5.01 7.78
N ILE A 167 5.72 -5.12 7.47
CA ILE A 167 6.85 -4.77 8.34
C ILE A 167 7.78 -3.78 7.63
N PRO A 168 8.47 -2.88 8.34
CA PRO A 168 9.31 -1.85 7.72
C PRO A 168 10.32 -2.38 6.70
N GLN A 169 10.88 -3.56 6.94
CA GLN A 169 11.86 -4.22 6.07
C GLN A 169 11.35 -4.45 4.62
N ASN A 170 10.04 -4.50 4.43
CA ASN A 170 9.44 -4.68 3.13
C ASN A 170 9.05 -3.36 2.44
N PHE A 171 9.17 -2.22 3.14
CA PHE A 171 8.76 -0.90 2.67
C PHE A 171 9.93 0.08 2.53
N TRP A 172 11.08 -0.24 3.14
CA TRP A 172 12.30 0.56 3.11
C TRP A 172 13.45 -0.27 2.55
N ASN A 173 14.42 0.37 1.87
CA ASN A 173 15.55 -0.35 1.29
C ASN A 173 16.41 -1.06 2.36
N ASN A 174 16.55 -0.42 3.52
CA ASN A 174 17.30 -0.95 4.65
C ASN A 174 16.87 -0.29 5.98
N SER A 175 17.41 -0.76 7.08
CA SER A 175 17.13 -0.23 8.41
C SER A 175 17.62 1.21 8.61
N ASP A 176 18.75 1.57 8.01
CA ASP A 176 19.34 2.90 8.20
C ASP A 176 18.47 3.97 7.56
N ASP A 177 17.94 3.71 6.35
CA ASP A 177 16.96 4.58 5.70
C ASP A 177 15.68 4.73 6.53
N PHE A 178 15.17 3.61 7.10
CA PHE A 178 14.00 3.66 7.98
C PHE A 178 14.25 4.51 9.23
N PHE A 179 15.39 4.36 9.89
CA PHE A 179 15.67 5.13 11.11
C PHE A 179 16.04 6.60 10.84
N ALA A 180 16.58 6.90 9.66
CA ALA A 180 16.90 8.28 9.25
C ALA A 180 15.66 9.06 8.80
N LEU A 181 14.73 8.43 8.06
CA LEU A 181 13.65 9.11 7.35
C LEU A 181 12.25 8.65 7.79
N GLY A 182 12.15 7.51 8.44
CA GLY A 182 10.90 6.91 8.89
C GLY A 182 10.70 6.99 10.40
N VAL A 183 9.60 6.41 10.85
CA VAL A 183 9.22 6.34 12.27
C VAL A 183 8.39 5.09 12.52
N GLY A 184 8.53 4.51 13.71
CA GLY A 184 7.70 3.41 14.16
C GLY A 184 7.45 3.45 15.66
N PHE A 185 6.34 2.83 16.07
CA PHE A 185 5.95 2.63 17.47
C PHE A 185 5.55 1.17 17.65
N SER A 186 6.18 0.53 18.64
CA SER A 186 5.94 -0.88 18.96
C SER A 186 5.22 -1.02 20.29
N SER A 187 4.09 -1.72 20.28
CA SER A 187 3.41 -2.14 21.51
C SER A 187 4.02 -3.43 21.98
N MET A 188 4.34 -3.49 23.28
CA MET A 188 5.04 -4.61 23.90
C MET A 188 4.09 -5.53 24.67
N SER A 189 4.43 -6.82 24.73
CA SER A 189 3.81 -7.82 25.61
C SER A 189 4.92 -8.76 26.09
N ASP A 190 5.10 -8.88 27.41
CA ASP A 190 6.12 -9.72 28.02
C ASP A 190 7.51 -9.52 27.39
N ASP A 191 7.93 -8.25 27.30
CA ASP A 191 9.20 -7.78 26.69
C ASP A 191 9.39 -8.15 25.20
N LYS A 192 8.32 -8.61 24.52
CA LYS A 192 8.33 -8.92 23.10
C LYS A 192 7.49 -7.93 22.31
N VAL A 193 7.88 -7.72 21.04
CA VAL A 193 7.09 -6.91 20.11
C VAL A 193 5.77 -7.62 19.81
N ALA A 194 4.67 -7.01 20.23
CA ALA A 194 3.31 -7.51 20.00
C ALA A 194 2.72 -6.94 18.72
N SER A 195 2.92 -5.65 18.47
CA SER A 195 2.42 -4.97 17.29
C SER A 195 3.30 -3.76 16.98
N THR A 196 3.57 -3.50 15.71
CA THR A 196 4.32 -2.31 15.28
C THR A 196 3.53 -1.54 14.25
N ALA A 197 3.24 -0.27 14.55
CA ALA A 197 2.79 0.73 13.60
C ALA A 197 3.99 1.53 13.12
N PHE A 198 4.10 1.75 11.82
CA PHE A 198 5.24 2.42 11.22
C PHE A 198 4.85 3.24 9.99
N SER A 199 5.69 4.18 9.63
CA SER A 199 5.59 4.89 8.38
C SER A 199 5.93 3.96 7.23
N ALA A 200 4.91 3.48 6.52
CA ALA A 200 5.12 2.73 5.28
C ALA A 200 5.68 3.66 4.20
N PHE A 201 5.10 4.86 4.09
CA PHE A 201 5.53 5.89 3.16
C PHE A 201 5.39 7.26 3.84
N ILE A 202 6.38 8.13 3.62
CA ILE A 202 6.33 9.55 4.02
C ILE A 202 6.63 10.38 2.78
N PHE A 203 5.72 11.30 2.44
CA PHE A 203 5.92 12.23 1.35
C PHE A 203 5.17 13.54 1.62
N ASP A 204 5.87 14.68 1.50
CA ASP A 204 5.37 15.99 1.89
C ASP A 204 4.79 15.95 3.32
N ASP A 205 3.52 16.30 3.48
CA ASP A 205 2.81 16.30 4.75
C ASP A 205 2.04 14.99 5.02
N PHE A 206 2.23 13.94 4.20
CA PHE A 206 1.50 12.68 4.32
C PHE A 206 2.37 11.56 4.89
N LEU A 207 1.78 10.76 5.79
CA LEU A 207 2.39 9.55 6.34
C LEU A 207 1.40 8.39 6.22
N GLU A 208 1.69 7.40 5.36
CA GLU A 208 0.88 6.17 5.29
C GLU A 208 1.29 5.19 6.38
N ILE A 209 0.29 4.73 7.13
CA ILE A 209 0.49 3.82 8.27
C ILE A 209 0.56 2.38 7.80
N GLY A 210 1.70 1.73 8.04
CA GLY A 210 1.83 0.28 8.06
C GLY A 210 1.59 -0.26 9.46
N ILE A 211 0.95 -1.42 9.58
CA ILE A 211 0.66 -2.06 10.86
C ILE A 211 0.73 -3.57 10.76
N GLU A 212 1.49 -4.18 11.65
CA GLU A 212 1.52 -5.63 11.82
C GLU A 212 1.36 -6.00 13.28
N THR A 213 0.71 -7.12 13.52
CA THR A 213 0.48 -7.65 14.88
C THR A 213 0.80 -9.14 14.88
N ALA A 214 1.56 -9.58 15.87
CA ALA A 214 1.85 -10.99 16.08
C ALA A 214 0.54 -11.81 16.11
N ALA A 215 0.48 -12.93 15.40
CA ALA A 215 -0.74 -13.69 15.17
C ALA A 215 -1.48 -14.06 16.45
N SER A 216 -0.73 -14.48 17.50
CA SER A 216 -1.26 -14.85 18.82
C SER A 216 -1.80 -13.67 19.64
N LEU A 217 -1.47 -12.43 19.27
CA LEU A 217 -1.83 -11.21 20.01
C LEU A 217 -2.84 -10.33 19.26
N LYS A 218 -3.42 -10.84 18.15
CA LYS A 218 -4.50 -10.16 17.44
C LYS A 218 -5.74 -10.08 18.33
N GLY A 219 -6.45 -8.94 18.26
CA GLY A 219 -7.67 -8.70 19.07
C GLY A 219 -7.42 -8.20 20.49
N HIS A 220 -6.17 -8.11 20.97
CA HIS A 220 -5.83 -7.69 22.33
C HIS A 220 -5.51 -6.19 22.48
N GLY A 221 -5.76 -5.37 21.46
CA GLY A 221 -5.63 -3.92 21.51
C GLY A 221 -4.25 -3.37 21.16
N HIS A 222 -3.23 -4.21 20.96
CA HIS A 222 -1.86 -3.79 20.65
C HIS A 222 -1.75 -2.93 19.39
N ALA A 223 -2.44 -3.31 18.29
CA ALA A 223 -2.45 -2.52 17.06
C ALA A 223 -3.05 -1.12 17.27
N PHE A 224 -4.13 -1.02 18.05
CA PHE A 224 -4.74 0.27 18.37
C PHE A 224 -3.77 1.16 19.14
N ALA A 225 -3.10 0.63 20.16
CA ALA A 225 -2.14 1.39 20.96
C ALA A 225 -0.94 1.88 20.11
N ALA A 226 -0.33 0.98 19.32
CA ALA A 226 0.80 1.34 18.45
C ALA A 226 0.40 2.39 17.39
N CYS A 227 -0.75 2.21 16.71
CA CYS A 227 -1.23 3.17 15.72
C CYS A 227 -1.62 4.51 16.37
N SER A 228 -2.21 4.52 17.57
CA SER A 228 -2.52 5.76 18.28
C SER A 228 -1.27 6.59 18.55
N SER A 229 -0.18 5.94 18.97
CA SER A 229 1.10 6.62 19.20
C SER A 229 1.70 7.17 17.89
N LEU A 230 1.57 6.46 16.78
CA LEU A 230 2.02 6.95 15.47
C LEU A 230 1.15 8.12 14.97
N ILE A 231 -0.16 8.06 15.20
CA ILE A 231 -1.08 9.18 14.85
C ILE A 231 -0.78 10.41 15.71
N ASP A 232 -0.50 10.25 17.02
CA ASP A 232 -0.05 11.36 17.88
C ASP A 232 1.23 11.99 17.34
N TYR A 233 2.18 11.16 16.89
CA TYR A 233 3.38 11.65 16.23
C TYR A 233 3.05 12.43 14.96
N CYS A 234 2.14 11.91 14.11
CA CYS A 234 1.69 12.62 12.92
C CYS A 234 1.14 14.00 13.26
N ILE A 235 0.23 14.09 14.24
CA ILE A 235 -0.39 15.34 14.67
C ILE A 235 0.66 16.32 15.20
N ALA A 236 1.62 15.86 16.00
CA ALA A 236 2.67 16.69 16.58
C ALA A 236 3.68 17.22 15.56
N ASN A 237 3.84 16.52 14.43
CA ASN A 237 4.80 16.87 13.38
C ASN A 237 4.13 17.36 12.09
N ASN A 238 2.84 17.71 12.14
CA ASN A 238 2.04 18.22 11.02
C ASN A 238 1.94 17.25 9.82
N TYR A 239 1.97 15.93 10.07
CA TYR A 239 1.64 14.95 9.06
C TYR A 239 0.15 14.63 9.05
N GLU A 240 -0.41 14.48 7.86
CA GLU A 240 -1.72 13.86 7.66
C GLU A 240 -1.55 12.34 7.60
N PRO A 241 -2.08 11.57 8.57
CA PRO A 241 -1.98 10.12 8.52
C PRO A 241 -2.90 9.56 7.44
N VAL A 242 -2.36 8.64 6.63
CA VAL A 242 -3.05 7.99 5.51
C VAL A 242 -3.26 6.51 5.82
N TRP A 243 -4.41 5.99 5.44
CA TRP A 243 -4.75 4.58 5.57
C TRP A 243 -5.42 4.04 4.31
N ALA A 244 -5.01 2.85 3.90
CA ALA A 244 -5.71 2.09 2.87
C ALA A 244 -5.60 0.59 3.16
N CYS A 245 -6.67 -0.17 2.92
CA CYS A 245 -6.64 -1.62 3.09
C CYS A 245 -7.61 -2.32 2.12
N LYS A 246 -7.49 -3.64 2.02
CA LYS A 246 -8.52 -4.45 1.37
C LYS A 246 -9.79 -4.41 2.21
N LYS A 247 -10.96 -4.30 1.55
CA LYS A 247 -12.27 -4.29 2.22
C LYS A 247 -12.51 -5.56 3.04
N ASN A 248 -12.08 -6.70 2.53
CA ASN A 248 -12.18 -8.00 3.20
C ASN A 248 -11.14 -8.23 4.32
N ASN A 249 -10.15 -7.33 4.49
CA ASN A 249 -9.31 -7.29 5.67
C ASN A 249 -10.06 -6.60 6.82
N ILE A 250 -11.04 -7.32 7.39
CA ILE A 250 -11.96 -6.80 8.41
C ILE A 250 -11.21 -6.23 9.62
N GLY A 251 -10.08 -6.85 10.01
CA GLY A 251 -9.27 -6.39 11.13
C GLY A 251 -8.71 -4.99 10.88
N SER A 252 -8.07 -4.78 9.73
CA SER A 252 -7.51 -3.49 9.33
C SER A 252 -8.60 -2.42 9.11
N TYR A 253 -9.71 -2.80 8.48
CA TYR A 253 -10.84 -1.89 8.24
C TYR A 253 -11.44 -1.37 9.56
N ARG A 254 -11.75 -2.28 10.50
CA ARG A 254 -12.29 -1.93 11.82
C ARG A 254 -11.31 -1.10 12.65
N LEU A 255 -10.02 -1.43 12.56
CA LEU A 255 -8.97 -0.66 13.25
C LEU A 255 -8.92 0.77 12.72
N ALA A 256 -8.93 0.97 11.40
CA ALA A 256 -8.98 2.29 10.79
C ALA A 256 -10.17 3.11 11.32
N CYS A 257 -11.38 2.56 11.27
CA CYS A 257 -12.59 3.24 11.78
C CYS A 257 -12.49 3.60 13.27
N ARG A 258 -11.91 2.71 14.09
CA ARG A 258 -11.67 2.97 15.52
C ARG A 258 -10.63 4.04 15.79
N LEU A 259 -9.71 4.27 14.84
CA LEU A 259 -8.69 5.32 14.91
C LEU A 259 -9.15 6.65 14.29
N GLY A 260 -10.43 6.79 13.96
CA GLY A 260 -10.99 8.01 13.41
C GLY A 260 -10.89 8.13 11.89
N PHE A 261 -10.44 7.10 11.18
CA PHE A 261 -10.46 7.11 9.72
C PHE A 261 -11.86 6.81 9.18
N GLU A 262 -12.22 7.47 8.09
CA GLU A 262 -13.50 7.34 7.40
C GLU A 262 -13.28 6.85 5.97
N PRO A 263 -13.98 5.78 5.51
CA PRO A 263 -13.80 5.28 4.16
C PRO A 263 -14.27 6.32 3.14
N THR A 264 -13.52 6.46 2.05
CA THR A 264 -13.80 7.41 0.97
C THR A 264 -13.96 6.69 -0.36
N ILE A 265 -12.86 6.34 -1.01
CA ILE A 265 -12.84 5.74 -2.34
C ILE A 265 -12.64 4.24 -2.22
N SER A 266 -13.44 3.48 -2.96
CA SER A 266 -13.31 2.03 -3.11
C SER A 266 -13.07 1.69 -4.56
N LEU A 267 -11.98 0.95 -4.84
CA LEU A 267 -11.58 0.60 -6.21
C LEU A 267 -11.25 -0.89 -6.32
N PRO A 268 -11.41 -1.48 -7.51
CA PRO A 268 -10.92 -2.82 -7.77
C PRO A 268 -9.42 -2.95 -7.48
N TYR A 269 -9.04 -4.07 -6.94
CA TYR A 269 -7.67 -4.42 -6.57
C TYR A 269 -7.36 -5.81 -7.11
N TYR A 270 -6.61 -5.86 -8.19
CA TYR A 270 -6.39 -7.06 -9.00
C TYR A 270 -5.16 -7.81 -8.51
N ARG A 271 -5.32 -9.10 -8.20
CA ARG A 271 -4.18 -9.97 -7.88
C ARG A 271 -3.68 -10.65 -9.14
N LEU A 272 -2.48 -10.28 -9.55
CA LEU A 272 -1.79 -10.87 -10.70
C LEU A 272 -0.99 -12.09 -10.22
N ASN A 273 -1.37 -13.28 -10.68
CA ASN A 273 -0.67 -14.53 -10.36
C ASN A 273 0.64 -14.63 -11.16
N TYR A 274 1.61 -15.41 -10.68
CA TYR A 274 2.92 -15.61 -11.33
C TYR A 274 3.16 -17.08 -11.68
#